data_dc73b34b8e6c0071494f5a279404ada8
#
_entry.id   dc73b34b8e6c0071494f5a279404ada8
#
_cell.length_a   1.000
_cell.length_b   1.000
_cell.length_c   1.000
_cell.angle_alpha   90.00
_cell.angle_beta   90.00
_cell.angle_gamma   90.00
#
_symmetry.space_group_name_H-M   'P 1'
#
loop_
_entity.id
_entity.type
_entity.pdbx_description
1 polymer ?
#
loop_
_entity_poly.entity_id
_entity_poly.type
_entity_poly.pdbx_seq_one_letter_code
_entity_poly.pdbx_strand_id
1 'polypeptide(L)'
;MERCKPLKINRCTFIARLGPMKPMPLVNAKQAGHHPQALYAPASAASRSSDSRLPLHDFDDCRNSETGAVFIIASGMSASSFPLQRFAHVPMITMNGAISMFMGTDVKPCFYACTDKSFSEQQPDLFKYAMAVSQNVALWEDHARASGVRPAGQVYPLSKAKKPSWLDAVRGKHAALVANHSPPGFHQRPIGFSKDMSEGFFDARTVAYLTLQLAYHLGFSKVFLVGVDLSEKSGRFYENRESINAPCGLDQHYYTRILPSFELMSEKVVGDGFRVYNLSDCSRIPERLVPRVTLAEVEGLLG
;
A
#
# COMPACT_ATOMS: atom_id res chain seq x y z
N MET A 1 -38.21 1.13 -33.68
CA MET A 1 -38.83 1.20 -32.35
C MET A 1 -39.10 -0.22 -31.86
N GLU A 2 -38.12 -0.84 -31.26
CA GLU A 2 -38.29 -2.15 -30.60
C GLU A 2 -37.95 -1.98 -29.12
N ARG A 3 -38.96 -2.34 -28.29
CA ARG A 3 -38.89 -2.21 -26.82
C ARG A 3 -38.16 -3.42 -26.27
N CYS A 4 -37.05 -3.21 -25.58
CA CYS A 4 -36.40 -4.24 -24.76
C CYS A 4 -37.26 -4.62 -23.57
N LYS A 5 -37.56 -5.91 -23.43
CA LYS A 5 -38.23 -6.51 -22.28
C LYS A 5 -37.21 -6.75 -21.15
N PRO A 6 -37.60 -6.57 -19.86
CA PRO A 6 -36.68 -6.85 -18.74
C PRO A 6 -36.55 -8.34 -18.48
N LEU A 7 -35.28 -8.78 -18.26
CA LEU A 7 -34.94 -10.14 -17.81
C LEU A 7 -35.41 -10.35 -16.36
N LYS A 8 -36.11 -11.46 -16.14
CA LYS A 8 -36.55 -11.93 -14.80
C LYS A 8 -35.34 -12.51 -14.06
N ILE A 9 -35.03 -11.97 -12.88
CA ILE A 9 -34.05 -12.51 -11.94
C ILE A 9 -34.72 -13.64 -11.16
N ASN A 10 -34.23 -14.87 -11.33
CA ASN A 10 -34.58 -16.02 -10.51
C ASN A 10 -33.87 -15.90 -9.15
N ARG A 11 -34.62 -15.70 -8.09
CA ARG A 11 -34.17 -15.84 -6.70
C ARG A 11 -34.02 -17.32 -6.37
N CYS A 12 -32.79 -17.80 -6.27
CA CYS A 12 -32.50 -19.07 -5.55
C CYS A 12 -32.50 -18.83 -4.05
N THR A 13 -33.54 -19.26 -3.40
CA THR A 13 -33.67 -19.29 -1.94
C THR A 13 -32.96 -20.55 -1.42
N PHE A 14 -31.79 -20.38 -0.83
CA PHE A 14 -31.15 -21.44 -0.04
C PHE A 14 -31.58 -21.25 1.41
N ILE A 15 -32.52 -22.10 1.85
CA ILE A 15 -32.93 -22.21 3.26
C ILE A 15 -31.98 -23.20 3.93
N ALA A 16 -31.01 -22.69 4.68
CA ALA A 16 -30.23 -23.51 5.62
C ALA A 16 -31.04 -23.69 6.90
N ARG A 17 -31.46 -24.93 7.18
CA ARG A 17 -32.07 -25.33 8.45
C ARG A 17 -31.01 -25.30 9.55
N LEU A 18 -31.09 -24.30 10.43
CA LEU A 18 -30.40 -24.28 11.71
C LEU A 18 -31.27 -24.99 12.73
N GLY A 19 -30.77 -26.13 13.28
CA GLY A 19 -31.37 -26.79 14.41
C GLY A 19 -31.22 -26.00 15.72
N PRO A 20 -32.00 -26.27 16.78
CA PRO A 20 -32.03 -25.47 17.98
C PRO A 20 -30.72 -25.58 18.78
N MET A 21 -30.03 -24.47 19.00
CA MET A 21 -28.90 -24.36 19.93
C MET A 21 -29.41 -24.41 21.36
N LYS A 22 -28.85 -25.36 22.16
CA LYS A 22 -29.06 -25.41 23.61
C LYS A 22 -28.38 -24.22 24.29
N PRO A 23 -28.98 -23.61 25.32
CA PRO A 23 -28.34 -22.52 26.05
C PRO A 23 -27.21 -23.04 26.92
N MET A 24 -26.03 -22.41 26.85
CA MET A 24 -24.95 -22.62 27.79
C MET A 24 -25.26 -21.95 29.15
N PRO A 25 -24.83 -22.54 30.29
CA PRO A 25 -25.10 -21.97 31.60
C PRO A 25 -24.23 -20.72 31.87
N LEU A 26 -24.88 -19.73 32.48
CA LEU A 26 -24.25 -18.54 33.05
C LEU A 26 -23.28 -18.97 34.18
N VAL A 27 -21.98 -18.71 33.96
CA VAL A 27 -21.00 -18.82 35.04
C VAL A 27 -20.90 -17.48 35.75
N ASN A 28 -21.23 -17.51 37.03
CA ASN A 28 -21.21 -16.39 37.96
C ASN A 28 -19.81 -15.74 38.07
N ALA A 29 -19.72 -14.45 37.75
CA ALA A 29 -18.57 -13.64 38.01
C ALA A 29 -18.52 -13.22 39.50
N LYS A 30 -17.79 -13.98 40.29
CA LYS A 30 -17.23 -13.50 41.59
C LYS A 30 -16.09 -14.45 41.99
N GLN A 31 -14.88 -14.10 41.59
CA GLN A 31 -13.70 -14.22 42.46
C GLN A 31 -12.54 -13.48 41.87
N ALA A 32 -12.01 -12.62 42.71
CA ALA A 32 -10.97 -11.64 42.48
C ALA A 32 -9.58 -12.25 42.21
N GLY A 33 -8.77 -11.51 41.50
CA GLY A 33 -7.35 -11.40 41.80
C GLY A 33 -6.47 -12.45 41.14
N HIS A 34 -5.90 -12.07 40.01
CA HIS A 34 -4.44 -12.00 39.79
C HIS A 34 -4.21 -11.65 38.30
N HIS A 35 -3.93 -10.37 38.06
CA HIS A 35 -3.22 -9.97 36.84
C HIS A 35 -1.77 -10.46 36.97
N PRO A 36 -1.22 -11.18 35.99
CA PRO A 36 0.22 -11.25 35.87
C PRO A 36 0.69 -9.88 35.30
N GLN A 37 1.16 -9.01 36.18
CA GLN A 37 2.06 -7.93 35.78
C GLN A 37 3.31 -8.59 35.22
N ALA A 38 3.40 -8.70 33.90
CA ALA A 38 4.64 -8.99 33.22
C ALA A 38 5.63 -7.89 33.53
N LEU A 39 6.67 -8.26 34.24
CA LEU A 39 7.86 -7.52 34.59
C LEU A 39 8.48 -6.80 33.38
N TYR A 40 8.12 -5.55 33.17
CA TYR A 40 8.97 -4.60 32.51
C TYR A 40 9.87 -3.97 33.56
N ALA A 41 11.05 -4.53 33.75
CA ALA A 41 12.11 -3.86 34.48
C ALA A 41 12.45 -2.56 33.71
N PRO A 42 12.52 -1.39 34.39
CA PRO A 42 13.03 -0.19 33.74
C PRO A 42 14.52 -0.42 33.47
N ALA A 43 14.86 -0.45 32.16
CA ALA A 43 16.25 -0.43 31.76
C ALA A 43 16.90 0.82 32.37
N SER A 44 17.95 0.59 33.14
CA SER A 44 18.78 1.58 33.81
C SER A 44 19.13 2.73 32.87
N ALA A 45 19.06 3.92 33.40
CA ALA A 45 19.55 5.17 32.81
C ALA A 45 21.04 5.04 32.46
N ALA A 46 21.33 4.53 31.26
CA ALA A 46 22.65 4.59 30.66
C ALA A 46 22.73 5.87 29.82
N SER A 47 23.56 6.79 30.31
CA SER A 47 24.23 7.92 29.66
C SER A 47 23.59 8.47 28.38
N ARG A 48 22.91 9.63 28.52
CA ARG A 48 22.63 10.56 27.42
C ARG A 48 23.97 11.09 26.89
N SER A 49 24.48 10.50 25.83
CA SER A 49 25.47 11.16 24.96
C SER A 49 25.40 10.53 23.59
N SER A 50 25.39 11.38 22.59
CA SER A 50 25.51 11.21 21.15
C SER A 50 24.21 11.26 20.36
N ASP A 51 24.23 12.18 19.46
CA ASP A 51 23.40 12.47 18.28
C ASP A 51 22.38 11.35 17.96
N SER A 52 21.15 11.48 18.51
CA SER A 52 20.05 10.51 18.33
C SER A 52 19.31 10.73 17.01
N ARG A 53 20.02 11.13 15.94
CA ARG A 53 19.40 11.26 14.63
C ARG A 53 19.04 9.87 14.13
N LEU A 54 17.76 9.76 13.69
CA LEU A 54 17.30 8.58 12.98
C LEU A 54 18.20 8.37 11.74
N PRO A 55 18.91 7.23 11.61
CA PRO A 55 19.71 6.96 10.42
C PRO A 55 18.78 6.86 9.20
N LEU A 56 19.08 7.65 8.18
CA LEU A 56 18.37 7.64 6.91
C LEU A 56 19.26 6.98 5.85
N HIS A 57 18.63 6.19 5.00
CA HIS A 57 19.27 5.54 3.86
C HIS A 57 18.89 6.24 2.57
N ASP A 58 19.74 6.19 1.56
CA ASP A 58 19.41 6.66 0.23
C ASP A 58 18.71 5.56 -0.56
N PHE A 59 17.77 5.94 -1.45
CA PHE A 59 17.15 4.99 -2.35
C PHE A 59 18.17 4.33 -3.30
N ASP A 60 19.29 4.97 -3.61
CA ASP A 60 20.35 4.34 -4.40
C ASP A 60 20.90 3.07 -3.74
N ASP A 61 20.85 2.96 -2.40
CA ASP A 61 21.32 1.79 -1.65
C ASP A 61 20.47 0.52 -1.92
N CYS A 62 19.20 0.70 -2.34
CA CYS A 62 18.29 -0.42 -2.61
C CYS A 62 17.87 -0.54 -4.08
N ARG A 63 18.49 0.23 -4.98
CA ARG A 63 18.18 0.17 -6.40
C ARG A 63 18.57 -1.18 -6.99
N ASN A 64 17.59 -1.83 -7.70
CA ASN A 64 17.75 -3.16 -8.29
C ASN A 64 18.25 -4.23 -7.30
N SER A 65 17.93 -4.06 -6.01
CA SER A 65 18.27 -5.03 -4.97
C SER A 65 17.40 -6.29 -5.00
N GLU A 66 16.29 -6.26 -5.74
CA GLU A 66 15.31 -7.31 -5.81
C GLU A 66 15.09 -7.79 -7.25
N THR A 67 14.46 -8.94 -7.40
CA THR A 67 14.11 -9.52 -8.70
C THR A 67 12.79 -10.28 -8.62
N GLY A 68 12.23 -10.65 -9.78
CA GLY A 68 11.05 -11.52 -9.82
C GLY A 68 9.76 -10.79 -9.47
N ALA A 69 8.97 -11.38 -8.59
CA ALA A 69 7.62 -10.94 -8.29
C ALA A 69 7.49 -10.26 -6.93
N VAL A 70 6.50 -9.35 -6.79
CA VAL A 70 6.13 -8.69 -5.55
C VAL A 70 4.62 -8.50 -5.45
N PHE A 71 4.06 -8.64 -4.26
CA PHE A 71 2.70 -8.18 -3.96
C PHE A 71 2.72 -6.77 -3.40
N ILE A 72 1.84 -5.91 -3.90
CA ILE A 72 1.54 -4.62 -3.30
C ILE A 72 0.20 -4.74 -2.58
N ILE A 73 0.24 -4.74 -1.24
CA ILE A 73 -0.94 -4.90 -0.39
C ILE A 73 -1.46 -3.53 0.03
N ALA A 74 -2.62 -3.15 -0.51
CA ALA A 74 -3.36 -1.96 -0.16
C ALA A 74 -4.59 -2.30 0.70
N SER A 75 -5.27 -1.28 1.21
CA SER A 75 -6.29 -1.43 2.24
C SER A 75 -7.73 -1.56 1.75
N GLY A 76 -7.96 -1.62 0.44
CA GLY A 76 -9.30 -1.80 -0.11
C GLY A 76 -9.94 -3.11 0.36
N MET A 77 -11.27 -3.13 0.45
CA MET A 77 -12.02 -4.26 1.00
C MET A 77 -11.77 -5.57 0.23
N SER A 78 -11.43 -5.50 -1.07
CA SER A 78 -11.08 -6.69 -1.87
C SER A 78 -9.86 -7.46 -1.36
N ALA A 79 -8.99 -6.82 -0.55
CA ALA A 79 -7.85 -7.50 0.06
C ALA A 79 -8.23 -8.41 1.23
N SER A 80 -9.41 -8.24 1.83
CA SER A 80 -9.80 -8.93 3.08
C SER A 80 -9.72 -10.46 3.03
N SER A 81 -9.86 -11.04 1.84
CA SER A 81 -9.79 -12.48 1.60
C SER A 81 -8.46 -12.96 1.02
N PHE A 82 -7.46 -12.08 0.92
CA PHE A 82 -6.16 -12.47 0.37
C PHE A 82 -5.43 -13.43 1.31
N PRO A 83 -5.03 -14.63 0.83
CA PRO A 83 -4.39 -15.63 1.65
C PRO A 83 -2.89 -15.35 1.84
N LEU A 84 -2.57 -14.35 2.66
CA LEU A 84 -1.22 -13.81 2.86
C LEU A 84 -0.18 -14.91 3.17
N GLN A 85 -0.51 -15.85 4.05
CA GLN A 85 0.39 -16.95 4.44
C GLN A 85 0.74 -17.88 3.28
N ARG A 86 -0.18 -18.09 2.33
CA ARG A 86 0.06 -18.93 1.15
C ARG A 86 1.19 -18.37 0.28
N PHE A 87 1.33 -17.06 0.26
CA PHE A 87 2.32 -16.33 -0.53
C PHE A 87 3.45 -15.73 0.30
N ALA A 88 3.69 -16.25 1.52
CA ALA A 88 4.72 -15.74 2.43
C ALA A 88 6.15 -15.78 1.86
N HIS A 89 6.38 -16.60 0.83
CA HIS A 89 7.65 -16.73 0.13
C HIS A 89 7.89 -15.64 -0.94
N VAL A 90 6.87 -14.84 -1.26
CA VAL A 90 6.97 -13.74 -2.22
C VAL A 90 7.09 -12.42 -1.46
N PRO A 91 8.03 -11.53 -1.79
CA PRO A 91 8.15 -10.21 -1.17
C PRO A 91 6.83 -9.42 -1.22
N MET A 92 6.56 -8.64 -0.17
CA MET A 92 5.36 -7.84 -0.06
C MET A 92 5.69 -6.41 0.31
N ILE A 93 5.16 -5.45 -0.45
CA ILE A 93 5.16 -4.03 -0.12
C ILE A 93 3.77 -3.69 0.40
N THR A 94 3.68 -3.00 1.53
CA THR A 94 2.39 -2.59 2.09
C THR A 94 2.34 -1.10 2.41
N MET A 95 1.15 -0.57 2.70
CA MET A 95 0.95 0.86 2.89
C MET A 95 -0.15 1.17 3.92
N ASN A 96 0.02 2.28 4.64
CA ASN A 96 -0.97 2.81 5.57
C ASN A 96 -1.55 1.68 6.46
N GLY A 97 -2.87 1.62 6.63
CA GLY A 97 -3.57 0.62 7.46
C GLY A 97 -3.59 -0.80 6.90
N ALA A 98 -3.13 -1.03 5.66
CA ALA A 98 -3.01 -2.39 5.13
C ALA A 98 -2.00 -3.25 5.90
N ILE A 99 -1.12 -2.64 6.68
CA ILE A 99 -0.22 -3.33 7.61
C ILE A 99 -0.98 -4.24 8.60
N SER A 100 -2.25 -3.95 8.90
CA SER A 100 -3.08 -4.76 9.79
C SER A 100 -3.24 -6.20 9.31
N MET A 101 -3.13 -6.47 7.99
CA MET A 101 -3.18 -7.82 7.43
C MET A 101 -2.03 -8.71 7.91
N PHE A 102 -0.92 -8.13 8.30
CA PHE A 102 0.28 -8.83 8.78
C PHE A 102 0.22 -9.16 10.28
N MET A 103 -0.75 -8.57 11.02
CA MET A 103 -0.89 -8.82 12.46
C MET A 103 -1.24 -10.28 12.74
N GLY A 104 -0.54 -10.87 13.71
CA GLY A 104 -0.72 -12.28 14.05
C GLY A 104 -0.13 -13.26 13.03
N THR A 105 0.70 -12.80 12.10
CA THR A 105 1.43 -13.62 11.13
C THR A 105 2.94 -13.49 11.31
N ASP A 106 3.69 -14.45 10.78
CA ASP A 106 5.17 -14.37 10.73
C ASP A 106 5.67 -13.64 9.46
N VAL A 107 4.77 -13.29 8.55
CA VAL A 107 5.12 -12.59 7.31
C VAL A 107 5.46 -11.13 7.62
N LYS A 108 6.61 -10.68 7.11
CA LYS A 108 7.06 -9.30 7.27
C LYS A 108 7.11 -8.61 5.91
N PRO A 109 6.54 -7.39 5.78
CA PRO A 109 6.67 -6.66 4.54
C PRO A 109 8.13 -6.27 4.31
N CYS A 110 8.60 -6.42 3.06
CA CYS A 110 9.93 -5.95 2.66
C CYS A 110 10.00 -4.42 2.66
N PHE A 111 8.87 -3.76 2.33
CA PHE A 111 8.70 -2.31 2.46
C PHE A 111 7.34 -1.95 3.02
N TYR A 112 7.32 -0.91 3.86
CA TYR A 112 6.12 -0.19 4.28
C TYR A 112 6.20 1.25 3.77
N ALA A 113 5.18 1.74 3.09
CA ALA A 113 5.11 3.11 2.59
C ALA A 113 3.94 3.89 3.21
N CYS A 114 4.21 5.11 3.68
CA CYS A 114 3.16 5.99 4.19
C CYS A 114 3.45 7.44 3.82
N THR A 115 2.54 8.07 3.09
CA THR A 115 2.63 9.49 2.73
C THR A 115 1.66 10.37 3.53
N ASP A 116 0.73 9.76 4.25
CA ASP A 116 -0.22 10.46 5.10
C ASP A 116 0.40 10.69 6.49
N LYS A 117 0.78 11.93 6.76
CA LYS A 117 1.39 12.31 8.04
C LYS A 117 0.41 12.18 9.20
N SER A 118 -0.89 12.31 8.95
CA SER A 118 -1.92 12.17 9.97
C SER A 118 -2.18 10.71 10.36
N PHE A 119 -1.70 9.74 9.58
CA PHE A 119 -1.91 8.32 9.84
C PHE A 119 -1.33 7.88 11.19
N SER A 120 -0.16 8.40 11.58
CA SER A 120 0.46 8.09 12.88
C SER A 120 -0.35 8.59 14.09
N GLU A 121 -1.16 9.63 13.90
CA GLU A 121 -2.05 10.18 14.92
C GLU A 121 -3.41 9.48 14.92
N GLN A 122 -3.96 9.18 13.75
CA GLN A 122 -5.27 8.53 13.58
C GLN A 122 -5.24 7.04 13.89
N GLN A 123 -4.12 6.37 13.60
CA GLN A 123 -3.94 4.92 13.74
C GLN A 123 -2.57 4.61 14.41
N PRO A 124 -2.33 5.10 15.64
CA PRO A 124 -1.01 5.04 16.27
C PRO A 124 -0.51 3.60 16.48
N ASP A 125 -1.39 2.66 16.78
CA ASP A 125 -1.01 1.27 17.01
C ASP A 125 -0.62 0.55 15.73
N LEU A 126 -1.35 0.80 14.62
CA LEU A 126 -0.99 0.27 13.30
C LEU A 126 0.32 0.88 12.80
N PHE A 127 0.52 2.19 13.04
CA PHE A 127 1.77 2.84 12.66
C PHE A 127 2.96 2.29 13.46
N LYS A 128 2.84 2.14 14.78
CA LYS A 128 3.88 1.53 15.63
C LYS A 128 4.19 0.10 15.19
N TYR A 129 3.14 -0.68 14.90
CA TYR A 129 3.30 -2.04 14.40
C TYR A 129 4.05 -2.07 13.07
N ALA A 130 3.67 -1.21 12.11
CA ALA A 130 4.37 -1.08 10.83
C ALA A 130 5.86 -0.79 11.02
N MET A 131 6.20 0.15 11.91
CA MET A 131 7.59 0.48 12.24
C MET A 131 8.36 -0.69 12.87
N ALA A 132 7.68 -1.53 13.65
CA ALA A 132 8.31 -2.64 14.36
C ALA A 132 8.57 -3.86 13.47
N VAL A 133 7.72 -4.11 12.45
CA VAL A 133 7.81 -5.37 11.69
C VAL A 133 8.37 -5.23 10.28
N SER A 134 8.34 -4.03 9.69
CA SER A 134 8.78 -3.82 8.32
C SER A 134 10.30 -3.83 8.20
N GLN A 135 10.81 -4.51 7.16
CA GLN A 135 12.26 -4.56 6.90
C GLN A 135 12.79 -3.19 6.46
N ASN A 136 11.99 -2.46 5.67
CA ASN A 136 12.30 -1.12 5.23
C ASN A 136 11.04 -0.25 5.31
N VAL A 137 11.20 1.05 5.56
CA VAL A 137 10.11 2.01 5.61
C VAL A 137 10.38 3.22 4.72
N ALA A 138 9.40 3.60 3.91
CA ALA A 138 9.44 4.77 3.04
C ALA A 138 8.46 5.84 3.59
N LEU A 139 9.00 6.89 4.20
CA LEU A 139 8.27 7.96 4.89
C LEU A 139 8.83 9.32 4.50
N TRP A 140 8.05 10.39 4.71
CA TRP A 140 8.62 11.73 4.73
C TRP A 140 9.63 11.86 5.87
N GLU A 141 10.77 12.48 5.64
CA GLU A 141 11.81 12.64 6.67
C GLU A 141 11.26 13.34 7.94
N ASP A 142 10.54 14.42 7.76
CA ASP A 142 9.93 15.16 8.86
C ASP A 142 8.89 14.33 9.64
N HIS A 143 8.11 13.47 8.95
CA HIS A 143 7.18 12.56 9.61
C HIS A 143 7.92 11.47 10.38
N ALA A 144 8.96 10.86 9.80
CA ALA A 144 9.76 9.86 10.47
C ALA A 144 10.39 10.40 11.77
N ARG A 145 10.89 11.63 11.74
CA ARG A 145 11.47 12.30 12.92
C ARG A 145 10.43 12.74 13.94
N ALA A 146 9.30 13.30 13.48
CA ALA A 146 8.26 13.84 14.36
C ALA A 146 7.42 12.75 15.04
N SER A 147 7.29 11.58 14.45
CA SER A 147 6.45 10.49 14.98
C SER A 147 6.92 9.96 16.34
N GLY A 148 8.20 10.18 16.70
CA GLY A 148 8.79 9.64 17.93
C GLY A 148 8.89 8.11 17.97
N VAL A 149 8.48 7.41 16.89
CA VAL A 149 8.54 5.94 16.78
C VAL A 149 9.79 5.57 16.02
N ARG A 150 10.66 4.78 16.61
CA ARG A 150 11.88 4.30 15.97
C ARG A 150 11.57 3.05 15.16
N PRO A 151 11.77 3.05 13.84
CA PRO A 151 11.65 1.84 13.02
C PRO A 151 12.70 0.79 13.40
N ALA A 152 12.31 -0.50 13.32
CA ALA A 152 13.25 -1.60 13.46
C ALA A 152 14.08 -1.81 12.18
N GLY A 153 13.49 -1.48 11.04
CA GLY A 153 14.15 -1.56 9.73
C GLY A 153 14.78 -0.24 9.27
N GLN A 154 15.27 -0.24 8.04
CA GLN A 154 15.91 0.92 7.41
C GLN A 154 14.87 1.97 6.98
N VAL A 155 15.23 3.25 7.07
CA VAL A 155 14.35 4.38 6.73
C VAL A 155 14.84 5.06 5.46
N TYR A 156 13.97 5.09 4.46
CA TYR A 156 14.19 5.73 3.17
C TYR A 156 13.30 6.99 3.07
N PRO A 157 13.88 8.20 3.09
CA PRO A 157 13.11 9.43 3.08
C PRO A 157 12.47 9.67 1.70
N LEU A 158 11.15 9.82 1.70
CA LEU A 158 10.40 10.13 0.49
C LEU A 158 10.64 11.57 0.04
N SER A 159 10.83 11.76 -1.25
CA SER A 159 10.85 13.06 -1.90
C SER A 159 9.98 13.06 -3.16
N LYS A 160 9.40 14.20 -3.51
CA LYS A 160 8.64 14.31 -4.76
C LYS A 160 9.58 14.62 -5.91
N ALA A 161 9.38 13.94 -7.04
CA ALA A 161 10.12 14.19 -8.27
C ALA A 161 10.07 15.69 -8.64
N LYS A 162 11.23 16.24 -8.95
CA LYS A 162 11.33 17.61 -9.47
C LYS A 162 10.75 17.64 -10.89
N LYS A 163 10.17 18.77 -11.24
CA LYS A 163 9.67 18.98 -12.61
C LYS A 163 10.87 18.97 -13.56
N PRO A 164 10.96 18.00 -14.50
CA PRO A 164 12.07 18.02 -15.45
C PRO A 164 12.08 19.32 -16.22
N SER A 165 13.23 20.00 -16.27
CA SER A 165 13.41 21.15 -17.16
C SER A 165 13.52 20.64 -18.61
N TRP A 166 13.06 21.43 -19.57
CA TRP A 166 13.26 21.08 -20.99
C TRP A 166 14.75 20.95 -21.35
N LEU A 167 15.63 21.71 -20.68
CA LEU A 167 17.08 21.61 -20.84
C LEU A 167 17.65 20.30 -20.29
N ASP A 168 17.06 19.77 -19.23
CA ASP A 168 17.43 18.48 -18.64
C ASP A 168 17.03 17.32 -19.55
N ALA A 169 15.86 17.43 -20.20
CA ALA A 169 15.39 16.47 -21.19
C ALA A 169 16.32 16.42 -22.42
N VAL A 170 16.78 17.58 -22.92
CA VAL A 170 17.72 17.65 -24.05
C VAL A 170 19.10 17.08 -23.68
N ARG A 171 19.53 17.21 -22.43
CA ARG A 171 20.80 16.67 -21.93
C ARG A 171 20.73 15.20 -21.50
N GLY A 172 19.59 14.57 -21.64
CA GLY A 172 19.39 13.19 -21.16
C GLY A 172 19.48 13.04 -19.64
N LYS A 173 19.45 14.15 -18.89
CA LYS A 173 19.33 14.12 -17.44
C LYS A 173 17.91 13.70 -17.07
N HIS A 174 17.79 12.90 -16.01
CA HIS A 174 16.51 12.38 -15.54
C HIS A 174 15.80 11.42 -16.52
N ALA A 175 16.55 10.61 -17.28
CA ALA A 175 15.99 9.59 -18.17
C ALA A 175 15.11 8.56 -17.40
N ALA A 176 15.30 8.45 -16.10
CA ALA A 176 14.48 7.64 -15.21
C ALA A 176 13.09 8.26 -14.90
N LEU A 177 12.89 9.55 -15.16
CA LEU A 177 11.62 10.23 -14.93
C LEU A 177 10.78 10.25 -16.21
N VAL A 178 9.81 9.34 -16.31
CA VAL A 178 8.82 9.32 -17.39
C VAL A 178 7.69 10.27 -17.05
N ALA A 179 7.51 11.36 -17.79
CA ALA A 179 6.45 12.33 -17.51
C ALA A 179 5.78 12.82 -18.80
N ASN A 180 4.52 13.25 -18.67
CA ASN A 180 3.85 13.98 -19.74
C ASN A 180 4.34 15.44 -19.73
N HIS A 181 4.64 15.95 -20.90
CA HIS A 181 4.95 17.36 -21.06
C HIS A 181 3.68 18.20 -20.82
N SER A 182 3.70 19.02 -19.79
CA SER A 182 2.66 20.04 -19.59
C SER A 182 3.04 21.29 -20.40
N PRO A 183 2.09 21.95 -21.08
CA PRO A 183 2.35 23.20 -21.75
C PRO A 183 2.96 24.26 -20.81
N PRO A 184 3.80 25.19 -21.32
CA PRO A 184 4.29 26.28 -20.51
C PRO A 184 3.13 27.07 -19.88
N GLY A 185 3.22 27.40 -18.61
CA GLY A 185 2.15 28.12 -17.88
C GLY A 185 1.17 27.24 -17.10
N PHE A 186 1.17 25.92 -17.27
CA PHE A 186 0.37 25.02 -16.44
C PHE A 186 1.06 24.80 -15.09
N HIS A 187 0.44 25.32 -14.01
CA HIS A 187 0.96 25.19 -12.64
C HIS A 187 0.71 23.84 -11.98
N GLN A 188 0.00 22.93 -12.66
CA GLN A 188 -0.26 21.59 -12.13
C GLN A 188 1.03 20.75 -12.14
N ARG A 189 1.22 19.95 -11.08
CA ARG A 189 2.32 18.99 -11.02
C ARG A 189 2.20 17.98 -12.17
N PRO A 190 3.31 17.64 -12.86
CA PRO A 190 3.26 16.72 -13.99
C PRO A 190 2.72 15.35 -13.55
N ILE A 191 2.02 14.69 -14.48
CA ILE A 191 1.71 13.27 -14.38
C ILE A 191 2.94 12.53 -14.89
N GLY A 192 3.40 11.54 -14.12
CA GLY A 192 4.61 10.82 -14.47
C GLY A 192 4.79 9.54 -13.67
N PHE A 193 5.86 8.84 -13.97
CA PHE A 193 6.34 7.65 -13.28
C PHE A 193 7.85 7.76 -13.09
N SER A 194 8.32 7.57 -11.86
CA SER A 194 9.74 7.52 -11.56
C SER A 194 10.23 6.09 -11.59
N LYS A 195 11.22 5.83 -12.42
CA LYS A 195 11.97 4.57 -12.44
C LYS A 195 13.12 4.56 -11.42
N ASP A 196 13.34 5.72 -10.79
CA ASP A 196 14.40 5.94 -9.81
C ASP A 196 13.88 6.77 -8.64
N MET A 197 13.73 6.14 -7.48
CA MET A 197 13.22 6.79 -6.27
C MET A 197 14.21 7.78 -5.66
N SER A 198 15.50 7.72 -6.00
CA SER A 198 16.48 8.74 -5.57
C SER A 198 16.21 10.10 -6.23
N GLU A 199 15.63 10.11 -7.43
CA GLU A 199 15.14 11.33 -8.09
C GLU A 199 13.75 11.79 -7.58
N GLY A 200 13.17 11.05 -6.63
CA GLY A 200 11.83 11.27 -6.08
C GLY A 200 10.72 10.60 -6.88
N PHE A 201 9.49 10.64 -6.35
CA PHE A 201 8.33 9.98 -6.94
C PHE A 201 7.29 10.98 -7.47
N PHE A 202 6.50 10.56 -8.46
CA PHE A 202 5.34 11.29 -8.94
C PHE A 202 4.10 10.96 -8.09
N ASP A 203 3.51 11.99 -7.50
CA ASP A 203 2.34 11.89 -6.63
C ASP A 203 1.05 11.81 -7.46
N ALA A 204 0.48 10.61 -7.54
CA ALA A 204 -0.81 10.36 -8.19
C ALA A 204 -2.01 10.45 -7.22
N ARG A 205 -1.84 10.96 -6.01
CA ARG A 205 -2.87 11.03 -4.96
C ARG A 205 -3.33 9.64 -4.44
N THR A 206 -2.53 8.64 -4.68
CA THR A 206 -2.68 7.30 -4.08
C THR A 206 -1.32 6.70 -3.77
N VAL A 207 -1.17 6.14 -2.58
CA VAL A 207 0.07 5.49 -2.16
C VAL A 207 0.36 4.24 -3.00
N ALA A 208 -0.68 3.59 -3.52
CA ALA A 208 -0.52 2.46 -4.44
C ALA A 208 0.31 2.80 -5.68
N TYR A 209 0.21 4.02 -6.20
CA TYR A 209 1.02 4.43 -7.34
C TYR A 209 2.48 4.73 -6.96
N LEU A 210 2.71 5.23 -5.74
CA LEU A 210 4.07 5.37 -5.19
C LEU A 210 4.72 4.00 -5.04
N THR A 211 4.01 3.01 -4.50
CA THR A 211 4.57 1.67 -4.29
C THR A 211 4.85 0.93 -5.61
N LEU A 212 4.14 1.26 -6.70
CA LEU A 212 4.48 0.81 -8.05
C LEU A 212 5.84 1.36 -8.52
N GLN A 213 6.10 2.65 -8.28
CA GLN A 213 7.38 3.28 -8.59
C GLN A 213 8.51 2.69 -7.73
N LEU A 214 8.22 2.45 -6.44
CA LEU A 214 9.15 1.77 -5.54
C LEU A 214 9.46 0.34 -6.01
N ALA A 215 8.44 -0.44 -6.39
CA ALA A 215 8.63 -1.79 -6.90
C ALA A 215 9.49 -1.82 -8.17
N TYR A 216 9.29 -0.86 -9.07
CA TYR A 216 10.15 -0.70 -10.24
C TYR A 216 11.59 -0.40 -9.86
N HIS A 217 11.80 0.57 -8.97
CA HIS A 217 13.12 0.99 -8.50
C HIS A 217 13.90 -0.17 -7.84
N LEU A 218 13.20 -0.99 -7.05
CA LEU A 218 13.78 -2.17 -6.40
C LEU A 218 14.17 -3.27 -7.40
N GLY A 219 13.65 -3.27 -8.64
CA GLY A 219 14.01 -4.24 -9.66
C GLY A 219 13.00 -5.38 -9.86
N PHE A 220 11.83 -5.33 -9.21
CA PHE A 220 10.80 -6.33 -9.45
C PHE A 220 10.27 -6.26 -10.87
N SER A 221 10.10 -7.41 -11.50
CA SER A 221 9.61 -7.53 -12.88
C SER A 221 8.11 -7.87 -12.98
N LYS A 222 7.52 -8.40 -11.92
CA LYS A 222 6.09 -8.74 -11.84
C LYS A 222 5.49 -8.16 -10.57
N VAL A 223 4.45 -7.34 -10.70
CA VAL A 223 3.76 -6.70 -9.58
C VAL A 223 2.31 -7.14 -9.54
N PHE A 224 1.86 -7.63 -8.39
CA PHE A 224 0.50 -8.06 -8.14
C PHE A 224 -0.18 -7.10 -7.16
N LEU A 225 -1.19 -6.36 -7.62
CA LEU A 225 -1.95 -5.43 -6.80
C LEU A 225 -3.05 -6.16 -6.04
N VAL A 226 -3.09 -5.99 -4.71
CA VAL A 226 -4.11 -6.56 -3.81
C VAL A 226 -4.76 -5.41 -3.04
N GLY A 227 -6.08 -5.31 -3.08
CA GLY A 227 -6.82 -4.26 -2.37
C GLY A 227 -6.68 -2.86 -2.95
N VAL A 228 -6.31 -2.73 -4.23
CA VAL A 228 -6.22 -1.44 -4.92
C VAL A 228 -7.57 -1.14 -5.59
N ASP A 229 -8.61 -0.90 -4.77
CA ASP A 229 -9.99 -0.70 -5.24
C ASP A 229 -10.20 0.69 -5.83
N LEU A 230 -9.50 1.70 -5.31
CA LEU A 230 -9.56 3.12 -5.70
C LEU A 230 -10.98 3.72 -5.63
N SER A 231 -11.77 3.30 -4.66
CA SER A 231 -13.12 3.75 -4.41
C SER A 231 -13.31 4.08 -2.94
N GLU A 232 -13.83 5.27 -2.64
CA GLU A 232 -14.20 5.66 -1.27
C GLU A 232 -15.35 4.80 -0.74
N LYS A 233 -16.25 4.39 -1.63
CA LYS A 233 -17.45 3.60 -1.27
C LYS A 233 -17.10 2.16 -0.84
N SER A 234 -16.01 1.62 -1.31
CA SER A 234 -15.60 0.24 -0.98
C SER A 234 -15.16 0.10 0.48
N GLY A 235 -14.78 1.21 1.15
CA GLY A 235 -14.25 1.18 2.50
C GLY A 235 -12.87 0.54 2.58
N ARG A 236 -12.34 0.45 3.80
CA ARG A 236 -11.05 -0.19 4.09
C ARG A 236 -11.26 -1.34 5.06
N PHE A 237 -10.63 -2.49 4.83
CA PHE A 237 -10.89 -3.71 5.61
C PHE A 237 -10.46 -3.59 7.09
N TYR A 238 -9.58 -2.66 7.44
CA TYR A 238 -9.12 -2.41 8.81
C TYR A 238 -9.97 -1.38 9.58
N GLU A 239 -10.89 -0.67 8.90
CA GLU A 239 -11.75 0.33 9.52
C GLU A 239 -13.03 -0.32 10.06
N ASN A 240 -13.33 -0.09 11.33
CA ASN A 240 -14.62 -0.47 11.91
C ASN A 240 -15.65 0.61 11.61
N ARG A 241 -16.93 0.26 11.54
CA ARG A 241 -18.07 1.19 11.30
C ARG A 241 -18.14 2.33 12.33
N GLU A 242 -17.50 2.17 13.48
CA GLU A 242 -17.45 3.14 14.58
C GLU A 242 -16.19 4.03 14.55
N SER A 243 -15.20 3.70 13.72
CA SER A 243 -14.00 4.53 13.56
C SER A 243 -14.29 5.73 12.67
N ILE A 244 -13.73 6.89 13.02
CA ILE A 244 -13.76 8.07 12.17
C ILE A 244 -13.02 7.70 10.88
N ASN A 245 -13.75 7.58 9.78
CA ASN A 245 -13.15 7.31 8.48
C ASN A 245 -12.21 8.46 8.13
N ALA A 246 -10.93 8.16 7.95
CA ALA A 246 -9.99 9.17 7.48
C ALA A 246 -10.47 9.75 6.14
N PRO A 247 -10.44 11.09 5.96
CA PRO A 247 -10.88 11.71 4.72
C PRO A 247 -10.16 11.07 3.53
N CYS A 248 -10.93 10.60 2.56
CA CYS A 248 -10.40 9.94 1.39
C CYS A 248 -10.66 10.84 0.16
N GLY A 249 -9.62 11.34 -0.46
CA GLY A 249 -9.76 12.18 -1.66
C GLY A 249 -9.67 11.40 -2.98
N LEU A 250 -9.89 10.08 -2.96
CA LEU A 250 -9.74 9.23 -4.15
C LEU A 250 -10.70 9.63 -5.27
N ASP A 251 -11.99 9.82 -4.95
CA ASP A 251 -13.00 10.14 -5.96
C ASP A 251 -12.77 11.51 -6.60
N GLN A 252 -12.33 12.52 -5.82
CA GLN A 252 -12.00 13.86 -6.31
C GLN A 252 -10.82 13.86 -7.28
N HIS A 253 -9.85 12.97 -7.06
CA HIS A 253 -8.61 12.92 -7.83
C HIS A 253 -8.57 11.82 -8.88
N TYR A 254 -9.62 10.99 -8.97
CA TYR A 254 -9.61 9.81 -9.83
C TYR A 254 -9.35 10.17 -11.30
N TYR A 255 -10.19 11.03 -11.89
CA TYR A 255 -10.08 11.39 -13.31
C TYR A 255 -8.95 12.38 -13.62
N THR A 256 -8.56 13.19 -12.63
CA THR A 256 -7.56 14.25 -12.85
C THR A 256 -6.13 13.82 -12.57
N ARG A 257 -5.94 12.78 -11.75
CA ARG A 257 -4.60 12.36 -11.31
C ARG A 257 -4.42 10.85 -11.35
N ILE A 258 -5.30 10.07 -10.72
CA ILE A 258 -5.11 8.63 -10.55
C ILE A 258 -5.15 7.94 -11.91
N LEU A 259 -6.27 8.00 -12.61
CA LEU A 259 -6.45 7.34 -13.90
C LEU A 259 -5.39 7.75 -14.93
N PRO A 260 -5.11 9.06 -15.16
CA PRO A 260 -4.05 9.45 -16.11
C PRO A 260 -2.65 8.97 -15.71
N SER A 261 -2.37 8.77 -14.41
CA SER A 261 -1.09 8.21 -13.97
C SER A 261 -0.98 6.72 -14.33
N PHE A 262 -2.05 5.95 -14.14
CA PHE A 262 -2.08 4.54 -14.57
C PHE A 262 -2.04 4.40 -16.11
N GLU A 263 -2.67 5.31 -16.85
CA GLU A 263 -2.59 5.36 -18.32
C GLU A 263 -1.15 5.58 -18.78
N LEU A 264 -0.45 6.57 -18.21
CA LEU A 264 0.96 6.81 -18.52
C LEU A 264 1.84 5.60 -18.18
N MET A 265 1.64 5.00 -17.00
CA MET A 265 2.39 3.82 -16.59
C MET A 265 2.17 2.65 -17.57
N SER A 266 0.92 2.37 -17.92
CA SER A 266 0.58 1.29 -18.86
C SER A 266 1.18 1.51 -20.24
N GLU A 267 1.18 2.74 -20.74
CA GLU A 267 1.68 3.08 -22.07
C GLU A 267 3.21 3.13 -22.16
N LYS A 268 3.89 3.67 -21.12
CA LYS A 268 5.30 4.07 -21.22
C LYS A 268 6.25 3.27 -20.31
N VAL A 269 5.72 2.48 -19.38
CA VAL A 269 6.54 1.78 -18.38
C VAL A 269 6.33 0.28 -18.39
N VAL A 270 5.07 -0.16 -18.53
CA VAL A 270 4.75 -1.58 -18.59
C VAL A 270 5.31 -2.19 -19.89
N GLY A 271 5.98 -3.34 -19.76
CA GLY A 271 6.60 -4.05 -20.87
C GLY A 271 7.21 -5.37 -20.40
N ASP A 272 8.13 -5.93 -21.17
CA ASP A 272 8.72 -7.25 -20.84
C ASP A 272 9.51 -7.28 -19.54
N GLY A 273 10.11 -6.15 -19.16
CA GLY A 273 10.88 -6.02 -17.91
C GLY A 273 10.05 -5.62 -16.69
N PHE A 274 8.79 -5.18 -16.85
CA PHE A 274 7.94 -4.76 -15.75
C PHE A 274 6.46 -4.95 -16.11
N ARG A 275 5.80 -5.88 -15.44
CA ARG A 275 4.39 -6.21 -15.64
C ARG A 275 3.60 -6.01 -14.37
N VAL A 276 2.41 -5.45 -14.48
CA VAL A 276 1.51 -5.18 -13.35
C VAL A 276 0.20 -5.91 -13.57
N TYR A 277 -0.28 -6.59 -12.54
CA TYR A 277 -1.52 -7.36 -12.51
C TYR A 277 -2.39 -6.93 -11.34
N ASN A 278 -3.69 -7.09 -11.44
CA ASN A 278 -4.64 -6.66 -10.42
C ASN A 278 -5.51 -7.84 -9.94
N LEU A 279 -5.47 -8.11 -8.63
CA LEU A 279 -6.30 -9.14 -7.99
C LEU A 279 -7.62 -8.58 -7.44
N SER A 280 -7.85 -7.27 -7.52
CA SER A 280 -9.06 -6.65 -6.98
C SER A 280 -10.20 -6.66 -8.02
N ASP A 281 -11.20 -7.48 -7.80
CA ASP A 281 -12.35 -7.63 -8.73
C ASP A 281 -13.16 -6.34 -8.90
N CYS A 282 -13.24 -5.54 -7.82
CA CYS A 282 -14.00 -4.28 -7.80
C CYS A 282 -13.14 -3.03 -8.03
N SER A 283 -11.89 -3.21 -8.47
CA SER A 283 -10.98 -2.08 -8.72
C SER A 283 -11.50 -1.17 -9.84
N ARG A 284 -11.35 0.14 -9.63
CA ARG A 284 -11.64 1.15 -10.66
C ARG A 284 -10.53 1.28 -11.72
N ILE A 285 -9.40 0.60 -11.55
CA ILE A 285 -8.37 0.56 -12.60
C ILE A 285 -8.96 -0.22 -13.79
N PRO A 286 -9.03 0.39 -14.99
CA PRO A 286 -9.49 -0.32 -16.17
C PRO A 286 -8.60 -1.53 -16.50
N GLU A 287 -9.21 -2.66 -16.82
CA GLU A 287 -8.49 -3.90 -17.13
C GLU A 287 -7.55 -3.76 -18.34
N ARG A 288 -7.89 -2.89 -19.29
CA ARG A 288 -7.01 -2.55 -20.41
C ARG A 288 -5.67 -1.92 -19.99
N LEU A 289 -5.60 -1.32 -18.79
CA LEU A 289 -4.38 -0.69 -18.26
C LEU A 289 -3.60 -1.63 -17.35
N VAL A 290 -4.31 -2.40 -16.53
CA VAL A 290 -3.75 -3.39 -15.62
C VAL A 290 -4.64 -4.64 -15.67
N PRO A 291 -4.19 -5.73 -16.32
CA PRO A 291 -4.96 -6.95 -16.45
C PRO A 291 -5.35 -7.52 -15.08
N ARG A 292 -6.59 -8.02 -14.98
CA ARG A 292 -7.04 -8.76 -13.81
C ARG A 292 -6.55 -10.19 -13.86
N VAL A 293 -6.19 -10.70 -12.70
CA VAL A 293 -5.75 -12.08 -12.53
C VAL A 293 -6.36 -12.68 -11.27
N THR A 294 -6.63 -13.97 -11.31
CA THR A 294 -7.06 -14.79 -10.19
C THR A 294 -5.85 -15.30 -9.40
N LEU A 295 -6.06 -15.79 -8.17
CA LEU A 295 -5.00 -16.40 -7.38
C LEU A 295 -4.37 -17.62 -8.07
N ALA A 296 -5.15 -18.39 -8.83
CA ALA A 296 -4.64 -19.54 -9.59
C ALA A 296 -3.70 -19.11 -10.73
N GLU A 297 -4.05 -18.02 -11.44
CA GLU A 297 -3.19 -17.45 -12.49
C GLU A 297 -1.92 -16.85 -11.91
N VAL A 298 -2.00 -16.23 -10.70
CA VAL A 298 -0.81 -15.74 -9.99
C VAL A 298 0.18 -16.87 -9.73
N GLU A 299 -0.28 -18.03 -9.26
CA GLU A 299 0.61 -19.19 -9.04
C GLU A 299 1.32 -19.62 -10.33
N GLY A 300 0.61 -19.66 -11.45
CA GLY A 300 1.22 -19.93 -12.75
C GLY A 300 2.20 -18.86 -13.22
N LEU A 301 2.01 -17.60 -12.81
CA LEU A 301 2.92 -16.50 -13.14
C LEU A 301 4.14 -16.44 -12.20
N LEU A 302 4.08 -17.00 -11.01
CA LEU A 302 5.19 -17.07 -10.06
C LEU A 302 6.19 -18.19 -10.40
N GLY A 303 5.69 -19.31 -10.93
CA GLY A 303 6.51 -20.44 -11.38
C GLY A 303 7.04 -20.21 -12.75
#